data_d2b3c9d3c49c557338627f6fb33fac12
#
_entry.id   d2b3c9d3c49c557338627f6fb33fac12
#
_cell.length_a   1.000
_cell.length_b   1.000
_cell.length_c   1.000
_cell.angle_alpha   90.00
_cell.angle_beta   90.00
_cell.angle_gamma   90.00
#
_symmetry.space_group_name_H-M   'P 1'
#
loop_
_entity.id
_entity.type
_entity.pdbx_description
1 polymer ?
#
loop_
_entity_poly.entity_id
_entity_poly.type
_entity_poly.pdbx_seq_one_letter_code
_entity_poly.pdbx_strand_id
1 'polypeptide(L)'
;MDKNYKNFVAIIPARSGSKEIRKKNIKKINDHPLVSYSIEAAKKSKFIKNIFVSTDGTDIAEVAKQYGAKIIFRPKHLSNSAAQIEPAILHAIRYIEKFYYKKFDNIVLLQPTSPLRKYNDIDNAIKKFINNKADSLFSCVDIHPYIWRYKNSNMIPLNYRLFKRQNRQNMPQALIENGSIYVTKKKIYKINKNRLGGKISEYIMENYSVLEVDKKSDLSFFSALLKPEIRKIFKIINPKKIK
;
A
#
# COMPACT_ATOMS: atom_id res chain seq x y z
N MET A 1 9.75 -17.42 -18.08
CA MET A 1 9.85 -16.33 -17.08
C MET A 1 11.31 -16.00 -16.90
N ASP A 2 11.67 -14.80 -17.24
CA ASP A 2 13.05 -14.30 -17.19
C ASP A 2 13.61 -14.41 -15.76
N LYS A 3 14.82 -14.96 -15.61
CA LYS A 3 15.46 -15.21 -14.31
C LYS A 3 15.62 -13.95 -13.44
N ASN A 4 15.54 -12.78 -14.05
CA ASN A 4 15.79 -11.47 -13.43
C ASN A 4 14.66 -10.91 -12.53
N TYR A 5 13.49 -11.57 -12.47
CA TYR A 5 12.32 -11.03 -11.75
C TYR A 5 11.85 -11.91 -10.58
N LYS A 6 12.75 -12.68 -9.95
CA LYS A 6 12.35 -13.76 -9.02
C LYS A 6 12.28 -13.38 -7.52
N ASN A 7 12.75 -12.20 -7.11
CA ASN A 7 12.97 -11.92 -5.68
C ASN A 7 12.22 -10.67 -5.21
N PHE A 8 10.90 -10.84 -4.98
CA PHE A 8 10.06 -9.82 -4.34
C PHE A 8 9.96 -10.05 -2.84
N VAL A 9 10.12 -8.98 -2.07
CA VAL A 9 9.82 -8.97 -0.63
C VAL A 9 8.70 -7.96 -0.35
N ALA A 10 7.77 -8.30 0.52
CA ALA A 10 6.79 -7.34 1.01
C ALA A 10 7.32 -6.61 2.25
N ILE A 11 7.17 -5.30 2.27
CA ILE A 11 7.42 -4.46 3.44
C ILE A 11 6.12 -3.72 3.78
N ILE A 12 5.66 -3.91 5.02
CA ILE A 12 4.41 -3.34 5.54
C ILE A 12 4.78 -2.39 6.69
N PRO A 13 4.81 -1.08 6.48
CA PRO A 13 5.12 -0.12 7.54
C PRO A 13 3.89 0.08 8.43
N ALA A 14 4.03 -0.23 9.71
CA ALA A 14 2.95 -0.12 10.70
C ALA A 14 3.49 0.54 11.98
N ARG A 15 3.37 1.87 12.08
CA ARG A 15 3.79 2.61 13.28
C ARG A 15 2.74 2.55 14.37
N SER A 16 3.16 2.66 15.64
CA SER A 16 2.27 2.69 16.80
C SER A 16 1.57 4.05 16.98
N GLY A 17 2.28 5.13 16.65
CA GLY A 17 1.79 6.51 16.81
C GLY A 17 0.87 6.95 15.68
N SER A 18 -0.44 6.70 15.79
CA SER A 18 -1.47 7.24 14.89
C SER A 18 -2.23 8.36 15.59
N LYS A 19 -2.36 9.52 14.93
CA LYS A 19 -3.01 10.71 15.50
C LYS A 19 -4.54 10.55 15.62
N GLU A 20 -5.20 10.17 14.52
CA GLU A 20 -6.67 10.12 14.42
C GLU A 20 -7.28 8.88 15.10
N ILE A 21 -6.61 7.74 14.99
CA ILE A 21 -7.07 6.47 15.56
C ILE A 21 -5.94 5.90 16.41
N ARG A 22 -6.11 5.93 17.74
CA ARG A 22 -5.13 5.32 18.66
C ARG A 22 -4.93 3.84 18.31
N LYS A 23 -3.68 3.42 18.14
CA LYS A 23 -3.31 2.03 17.79
C LYS A 23 -3.96 1.54 16.48
N LYS A 24 -4.11 2.41 15.47
CA LYS A 24 -4.81 2.15 14.21
C LYS A 24 -4.49 0.79 13.60
N ASN A 25 -3.21 0.44 13.49
CA ASN A 25 -2.77 -0.78 12.80
C ASN A 25 -3.24 -2.09 13.45
N ILE A 26 -3.60 -2.07 14.73
CA ILE A 26 -4.15 -3.24 15.45
C ILE A 26 -5.62 -3.09 15.82
N LYS A 27 -6.28 -2.00 15.39
CA LYS A 27 -7.75 -1.92 15.47
C LYS A 27 -8.37 -3.01 14.62
N LYS A 28 -9.35 -3.68 15.18
CA LYS A 28 -10.08 -4.74 14.49
C LYS A 28 -11.11 -4.17 13.53
N ILE A 29 -11.17 -4.76 12.35
CA ILE A 29 -12.23 -4.64 11.38
C ILE A 29 -12.70 -6.08 11.14
N ASN A 30 -13.94 -6.41 11.51
CA ASN A 30 -14.49 -7.77 11.44
C ASN A 30 -13.53 -8.82 12.01
N ASP A 31 -13.20 -8.69 13.29
CA ASP A 31 -12.35 -9.58 14.09
C ASP A 31 -10.87 -9.64 13.73
N HIS A 32 -10.45 -9.00 12.63
CA HIS A 32 -9.08 -8.99 12.18
C HIS A 32 -8.42 -7.61 12.35
N PRO A 33 -7.21 -7.54 12.93
CA PRO A 33 -6.44 -6.29 13.02
C PRO A 33 -6.16 -5.71 11.64
N LEU A 34 -6.19 -4.38 11.48
CA LEU A 34 -6.01 -3.71 10.20
C LEU A 34 -4.74 -4.15 9.45
N VAL A 35 -3.61 -4.29 10.15
CA VAL A 35 -2.35 -4.73 9.55
C VAL A 35 -2.42 -6.13 8.93
N SER A 36 -3.30 -7.00 9.44
CA SER A 36 -3.42 -8.37 8.97
C SER A 36 -3.95 -8.49 7.55
N TYR A 37 -4.74 -7.52 7.08
CA TYR A 37 -5.23 -7.50 5.70
C TYR A 37 -4.08 -7.36 4.69
N SER A 38 -3.09 -6.51 4.99
CA SER A 38 -1.90 -6.37 4.14
C SER A 38 -0.98 -7.58 4.22
N ILE A 39 -0.86 -8.21 5.40
CA ILE A 39 -0.08 -9.44 5.57
C ILE A 39 -0.71 -10.58 4.77
N GLU A 40 -2.02 -10.78 4.88
CA GLU A 40 -2.72 -11.83 4.15
C GLU A 40 -2.68 -11.60 2.64
N ALA A 41 -2.80 -10.34 2.18
CA ALA A 41 -2.63 -10.00 0.78
C ALA A 41 -1.25 -10.44 0.27
N ALA A 42 -0.19 -10.15 1.01
CA ALA A 42 1.15 -10.57 0.66
C ALA A 42 1.33 -12.10 0.67
N LYS A 43 0.72 -12.81 1.63
CA LYS A 43 0.75 -14.29 1.72
C LYS A 43 0.08 -14.97 0.52
N LYS A 44 -0.95 -14.36 -0.04
CA LYS A 44 -1.68 -14.90 -1.21
C LYS A 44 -0.93 -14.72 -2.52
N SER A 45 0.05 -13.84 -2.58
CA SER A 45 0.85 -13.62 -3.78
C SER A 45 1.78 -14.80 -4.06
N LYS A 46 1.81 -15.24 -5.32
CA LYS A 46 2.73 -16.28 -5.81
C LYS A 46 4.18 -15.78 -5.95
N PHE A 47 4.38 -14.46 -5.97
CA PHE A 47 5.68 -13.84 -6.17
C PHE A 47 6.38 -13.49 -4.86
N ILE A 48 5.63 -13.25 -3.77
CA ILE A 48 6.18 -12.81 -2.49
C ILE A 48 6.49 -14.03 -1.61
N LYS A 49 7.77 -14.18 -1.25
CA LYS A 49 8.22 -15.27 -0.36
C LYS A 49 8.47 -14.81 1.07
N ASN A 50 8.74 -13.53 1.28
CA ASN A 50 9.06 -12.99 2.59
C ASN A 50 8.25 -11.72 2.84
N ILE A 51 7.63 -11.65 4.01
CA ILE A 51 6.78 -10.56 4.43
C ILE A 51 7.37 -9.97 5.71
N PHE A 52 7.64 -8.68 5.68
CA PHE A 52 8.20 -7.96 6.81
C PHE A 52 7.26 -6.84 7.24
N VAL A 53 6.97 -6.79 8.53
CA VAL A 53 6.29 -5.65 9.15
C VAL A 53 7.34 -4.79 9.84
N SER A 54 7.46 -3.53 9.40
CA SER A 54 8.34 -2.54 10.02
C SER A 54 7.55 -1.74 11.03
N THR A 55 7.89 -1.86 12.31
CA THR A 55 7.14 -1.22 13.42
C THR A 55 8.07 -0.75 14.54
N ASP A 56 7.58 0.15 15.35
CA ASP A 56 8.16 0.61 16.62
C ASP A 56 7.39 0.09 17.85
N GLY A 57 6.24 -0.59 17.63
CA GLY A 57 5.36 -1.10 18.68
C GLY A 57 5.48 -2.61 18.88
N THR A 58 5.64 -3.06 20.13
CA THR A 58 5.68 -4.47 20.48
C THR A 58 4.33 -5.15 20.26
N ASP A 59 3.22 -4.46 20.56
CA ASP A 59 1.86 -4.93 20.33
C ASP A 59 1.56 -5.18 18.83
N ILE A 60 2.03 -4.29 17.95
CA ILE A 60 1.92 -4.50 16.50
C ILE A 60 2.79 -5.67 16.06
N ALA A 61 3.99 -5.81 16.61
CA ALA A 61 4.91 -6.89 16.30
C ALA A 61 4.32 -8.27 16.67
N GLU A 62 3.72 -8.39 17.85
CA GLU A 62 3.06 -9.61 18.31
C GLU A 62 1.90 -10.01 17.39
N VAL A 63 1.02 -9.05 17.10
CA VAL A 63 -0.08 -9.25 16.16
C VAL A 63 0.44 -9.68 14.79
N ALA A 64 1.43 -9.00 14.25
CA ALA A 64 1.96 -9.31 12.92
C ALA A 64 2.60 -10.71 12.84
N LYS A 65 3.28 -11.16 13.91
CA LYS A 65 3.79 -12.52 14.03
C LYS A 65 2.67 -13.56 13.97
N GLN A 66 1.55 -13.33 14.67
CA GLN A 66 0.39 -14.24 14.67
C GLN A 66 -0.23 -14.42 13.28
N TYR A 67 0.02 -13.49 12.36
CA TYR A 67 -0.41 -13.57 10.96
C TYR A 67 0.70 -14.00 9.99
N GLY A 68 1.92 -14.29 10.51
CA GLY A 68 3.02 -14.88 9.75
C GLY A 68 3.99 -13.90 9.13
N ALA A 69 4.02 -12.67 9.59
CA ALA A 69 5.02 -11.73 9.17
C ALA A 69 6.29 -11.78 10.03
N LYS A 70 7.43 -11.52 9.42
CA LYS A 70 8.70 -11.24 10.11
C LYS A 70 8.71 -9.79 10.57
N ILE A 71 9.34 -9.53 11.71
CA ILE A 71 9.33 -8.21 12.32
C ILE A 71 10.67 -7.51 12.12
N ILE A 72 10.58 -6.23 11.77
CA ILE A 72 11.70 -5.30 11.77
C ILE A 72 11.37 -4.17 12.75
N PHE A 73 12.04 -4.18 13.90
CA PHE A 73 11.92 -3.06 14.81
C PHE A 73 12.70 -1.87 14.26
N ARG A 74 12.00 -0.76 14.08
CA ARG A 74 12.60 0.48 13.60
C ARG A 74 12.82 1.47 14.74
N PRO A 75 13.86 2.32 14.66
CA PRO A 75 14.12 3.37 15.64
C PRO A 75 12.95 4.35 15.76
N LYS A 76 12.71 4.88 16.95
CA LYS A 76 11.60 5.81 17.23
C LYS A 76 11.60 7.05 16.33
N HIS A 77 12.77 7.60 15.98
CA HIS A 77 12.86 8.77 15.09
C HIS A 77 12.28 8.50 13.68
N LEU A 78 12.19 7.25 13.24
CA LEU A 78 11.53 6.86 11.98
C LEU A 78 10.03 6.58 12.14
N SER A 79 9.46 6.83 13.32
CA SER A 79 8.08 6.51 13.65
C SER A 79 7.26 7.72 14.12
N ASN A 80 7.86 8.90 14.20
CA ASN A 80 7.14 10.12 14.59
C ASN A 80 6.08 10.50 13.55
N SER A 81 5.15 11.38 13.92
CA SER A 81 3.99 11.73 13.09
C SER A 81 4.36 12.50 11.81
N ALA A 82 5.50 13.18 11.79
CA ALA A 82 6.02 13.92 10.64
C ALA A 82 6.97 13.07 9.77
N ALA A 83 7.35 11.87 10.23
CA ALA A 83 8.29 11.03 9.48
C ALA A 83 7.66 10.55 8.18
N GLN A 84 8.37 10.79 7.10
CA GLN A 84 8.07 10.19 5.80
C GLN A 84 8.24 8.67 5.87
N ILE A 85 7.58 7.97 4.98
CA ILE A 85 7.60 6.50 4.96
C ILE A 85 8.93 5.95 4.37
N GLU A 86 9.54 6.67 3.45
CA GLU A 86 10.73 6.25 2.71
C GLU A 86 11.93 5.94 3.61
N PRO A 87 12.29 6.76 4.63
CA PRO A 87 13.34 6.42 5.58
C PRO A 87 13.09 5.10 6.32
N ALA A 88 11.83 4.81 6.68
CA ALA A 88 11.46 3.55 7.32
C ALA A 88 11.62 2.35 6.37
N ILE A 89 11.29 2.52 5.10
CA ILE A 89 11.51 1.47 4.09
C ILE A 89 12.98 1.25 3.83
N LEU A 90 13.79 2.31 3.72
CA LEU A 90 15.25 2.21 3.57
C LEU A 90 15.89 1.51 4.77
N HIS A 91 15.44 1.80 5.99
CA HIS A 91 15.85 1.08 7.19
C HIS A 91 15.52 -0.42 7.08
N ALA A 92 14.30 -0.75 6.66
CA ALA A 92 13.88 -2.13 6.48
C ALA A 92 14.72 -2.86 5.41
N ILE A 93 15.02 -2.22 4.28
CA ILE A 93 15.88 -2.76 3.23
C ILE A 93 17.26 -3.12 3.79
N ARG A 94 17.91 -2.18 4.51
CA ARG A 94 19.23 -2.41 5.13
C ARG A 94 19.19 -3.54 6.16
N TYR A 95 18.13 -3.60 6.95
CA TYR A 95 17.93 -4.65 7.94
C TYR A 95 17.82 -6.02 7.28
N ILE A 96 17.02 -6.15 6.21
CA ILE A 96 16.85 -7.40 5.48
C ILE A 96 18.17 -7.83 4.83
N GLU A 97 18.91 -6.91 4.22
CA GLU A 97 20.24 -7.19 3.64
C GLU A 97 21.23 -7.68 4.69
N LYS A 98 21.23 -7.07 5.87
CA LYS A 98 22.18 -7.42 6.94
C LYS A 98 21.86 -8.76 7.63
N PHE A 99 20.61 -9.01 7.98
CA PHE A 99 20.26 -10.11 8.88
C PHE A 99 19.63 -11.33 8.19
N TYR A 100 19.10 -11.15 6.98
CA TYR A 100 18.46 -12.27 6.27
C TYR A 100 19.28 -12.77 5.08
N TYR A 101 20.42 -12.14 4.75
CA TYR A 101 21.33 -12.52 3.65
C TYR A 101 20.62 -12.86 2.33
N LYS A 102 19.42 -12.33 2.12
CA LYS A 102 18.60 -12.69 0.98
C LYS A 102 18.82 -11.68 -0.14
N LYS A 103 19.27 -12.19 -1.28
CA LYS A 103 19.24 -11.41 -2.53
C LYS A 103 17.79 -11.15 -2.88
N PHE A 104 17.36 -9.91 -2.85
CA PHE A 104 16.10 -9.42 -3.36
C PHE A 104 16.35 -8.13 -4.14
N ASP A 105 15.58 -7.96 -5.20
CA ASP A 105 15.78 -6.85 -6.12
C ASP A 105 14.58 -5.90 -6.14
N ASN A 106 13.43 -6.39 -5.70
CA ASN A 106 12.19 -5.67 -5.77
C ASN A 106 11.46 -5.66 -4.42
N ILE A 107 10.88 -4.53 -4.09
CA ILE A 107 10.08 -4.30 -2.89
C ILE A 107 8.63 -4.13 -3.30
N VAL A 108 7.74 -4.84 -2.61
CA VAL A 108 6.29 -4.59 -2.63
C VAL A 108 5.95 -3.89 -1.32
N LEU A 109 5.71 -2.59 -1.39
CA LEU A 109 5.24 -1.81 -0.26
C LEU A 109 3.71 -1.89 -0.20
N LEU A 110 3.17 -2.31 0.95
CA LEU A 110 1.73 -2.42 1.19
C LEU A 110 1.36 -1.57 2.41
N GLN A 111 0.50 -0.57 2.23
CA GLN A 111 0.05 0.23 3.36
C GLN A 111 -1.12 -0.46 4.07
N PRO A 112 -1.09 -0.58 5.42
CA PRO A 112 -2.19 -1.16 6.18
C PRO A 112 -3.52 -0.41 6.02
N THR A 113 -3.45 0.90 5.79
CA THR A 113 -4.63 1.78 5.66
C THR A 113 -5.53 1.47 4.48
N SER A 114 -5.04 0.72 3.49
CA SER A 114 -5.77 0.34 2.28
C SER A 114 -6.09 -1.17 2.30
N PRO A 115 -7.09 -1.66 3.06
CA PRO A 115 -7.35 -3.09 3.23
C PRO A 115 -8.11 -3.73 2.06
N LEU A 116 -8.68 -2.95 1.13
CA LEU A 116 -9.59 -3.43 0.09
C LEU A 116 -8.85 -3.98 -1.15
N ARG A 117 -8.00 -4.99 -0.95
CA ARG A 117 -7.29 -5.69 -2.04
C ARG A 117 -8.00 -6.98 -2.41
N LYS A 118 -8.11 -7.25 -3.71
CA LYS A 118 -8.52 -8.56 -4.22
C LYS A 118 -7.37 -9.58 -4.12
N TYR A 119 -7.71 -10.86 -4.21
CA TYR A 119 -6.74 -11.96 -4.10
C TYR A 119 -5.60 -11.90 -5.12
N ASN A 120 -5.83 -11.31 -6.28
CA ASN A 120 -4.88 -11.28 -7.38
C ASN A 120 -4.26 -9.90 -7.64
N ASP A 121 -4.63 -8.86 -6.90
CA ASP A 121 -4.15 -7.49 -7.16
C ASP A 121 -2.63 -7.38 -7.11
N ILE A 122 -2.00 -7.97 -6.10
CA ILE A 122 -0.54 -7.93 -5.96
C ILE A 122 0.14 -8.67 -7.12
N ASP A 123 -0.36 -9.85 -7.47
CA ASP A 123 0.21 -10.64 -8.56
C ASP A 123 0.06 -9.93 -9.91
N ASN A 124 -1.09 -9.29 -10.13
CA ASN A 124 -1.33 -8.54 -11.36
C ASN A 124 -0.48 -7.27 -11.44
N ALA A 125 -0.32 -6.54 -10.32
CA ALA A 125 0.59 -5.41 -10.24
C ALA A 125 2.04 -5.82 -10.54
N ILE A 126 2.51 -6.93 -9.97
CA ILE A 126 3.85 -7.46 -10.22
C ILE A 126 4.01 -7.89 -11.68
N LYS A 127 3.02 -8.59 -12.26
CA LYS A 127 3.04 -8.97 -13.68
C LYS A 127 3.12 -7.74 -14.57
N LYS A 128 2.33 -6.70 -14.30
CA LYS A 128 2.37 -5.46 -15.08
C LYS A 128 3.70 -4.75 -14.93
N PHE A 129 4.27 -4.68 -13.72
CA PHE A 129 5.62 -4.16 -13.47
C PHE A 129 6.69 -4.87 -14.31
N ILE A 130 6.63 -6.21 -14.39
CA ILE A 130 7.56 -7.02 -15.19
C ILE A 130 7.36 -6.77 -16.68
N ASN A 131 6.14 -6.87 -17.18
CA ASN A 131 5.81 -6.75 -18.59
C ASN A 131 6.18 -5.38 -19.15
N ASN A 132 5.94 -4.33 -18.36
CA ASN A 132 6.29 -2.97 -18.75
C ASN A 132 7.78 -2.64 -18.57
N LYS A 133 8.59 -3.59 -18.04
CA LYS A 133 10.00 -3.38 -17.68
C LYS A 133 10.17 -2.12 -16.81
N ALA A 134 9.22 -1.89 -15.89
CA ALA A 134 9.20 -0.70 -15.05
C ALA A 134 10.32 -0.71 -14.00
N ASP A 135 10.72 0.46 -13.53
CA ASP A 135 11.60 0.62 -12.37
C ASP A 135 10.80 0.83 -11.09
N SER A 136 9.61 1.40 -11.20
CA SER A 136 8.62 1.50 -10.14
C SER A 136 7.20 1.43 -10.70
N LEU A 137 6.25 1.04 -9.84
CA LEU A 137 4.83 0.97 -10.15
C LEU A 137 4.06 1.40 -8.91
N PHE A 138 2.98 2.13 -9.11
CA PHE A 138 1.99 2.46 -8.08
C PHE A 138 0.61 1.94 -8.45
N SER A 139 -0.20 1.60 -7.46
CA SER A 139 -1.61 1.31 -7.67
C SER A 139 -2.44 2.58 -7.63
N CYS A 140 -3.47 2.61 -8.46
CA CYS A 140 -4.35 3.76 -8.65
C CYS A 140 -5.77 3.33 -8.99
N VAL A 141 -6.66 4.29 -9.00
CA VAL A 141 -8.01 4.17 -9.56
C VAL A 141 -8.17 5.14 -10.72
N ASP A 142 -8.95 4.72 -11.72
CA ASP A 142 -9.30 5.55 -12.87
C ASP A 142 -10.63 6.22 -12.60
N ILE A 143 -10.57 7.49 -12.19
CA ILE A 143 -11.75 8.29 -11.97
C ILE A 143 -11.62 9.60 -12.75
N HIS A 144 -12.75 10.21 -13.12
CA HIS A 144 -12.79 11.45 -13.88
C HIS A 144 -13.32 12.58 -12.98
N PRO A 145 -12.55 13.04 -11.98
CA PRO A 145 -12.99 14.08 -11.06
C PRO A 145 -12.81 15.45 -11.69
N TYR A 146 -13.70 16.38 -11.38
CA TYR A 146 -13.46 17.80 -11.58
C TYR A 146 -12.73 18.32 -10.33
N ILE A 147 -11.43 18.59 -10.45
CA ILE A 147 -10.58 18.97 -9.33
C ILE A 147 -10.45 20.48 -9.27
N TRP A 148 -10.63 21.03 -8.06
CA TRP A 148 -10.47 22.44 -7.76
C TRP A 148 -9.40 22.66 -6.71
N ARG A 149 -8.76 23.82 -6.75
CA ARG A 149 -7.82 24.24 -5.70
C ARG A 149 -7.98 25.73 -5.40
N TYR A 150 -7.59 26.11 -4.20
CA TYR A 150 -7.41 27.51 -3.85
C TYR A 150 -6.13 28.06 -4.47
N LYS A 151 -6.19 29.24 -5.10
CA LYS A 151 -5.06 30.06 -5.53
C LYS A 151 -5.38 31.51 -5.17
N ASN A 152 -4.59 32.13 -4.27
CA ASN A 152 -4.78 33.50 -3.81
C ASN A 152 -6.24 33.77 -3.39
N SER A 153 -6.78 32.93 -2.50
CA SER A 153 -8.17 32.97 -1.99
C SER A 153 -9.27 32.69 -3.02
N ASN A 154 -8.94 32.47 -4.27
CA ASN A 154 -9.91 32.13 -5.33
C ASN A 154 -9.91 30.63 -5.61
N MET A 155 -11.09 30.08 -5.94
CA MET A 155 -11.23 28.71 -6.43
C MET A 155 -10.95 28.64 -7.93
N ILE A 156 -9.98 27.81 -8.31
CA ILE A 156 -9.67 27.58 -9.74
C ILE A 156 -9.71 26.08 -10.05
N PRO A 157 -10.20 25.68 -11.25
CA PRO A 157 -10.12 24.29 -11.68
C PRO A 157 -8.67 23.90 -11.94
N LEU A 158 -8.34 22.64 -11.58
CA LEU A 158 -6.98 22.13 -11.72
C LEU A 158 -6.78 21.39 -13.05
N ASN A 159 -7.77 20.61 -13.46
CA ASN A 159 -7.64 19.65 -14.57
C ASN A 159 -8.61 19.87 -15.73
N TYR A 160 -9.28 21.01 -15.80
CA TYR A 160 -10.11 21.39 -16.92
C TYR A 160 -10.17 22.92 -17.08
N ARG A 161 -10.64 23.41 -18.25
CA ARG A 161 -10.86 24.84 -18.50
C ARG A 161 -12.29 25.23 -18.11
N LEU A 162 -12.44 26.25 -17.27
CA LEU A 162 -13.73 26.68 -16.72
C LEU A 162 -14.80 26.91 -17.82
N PHE A 163 -14.41 27.65 -18.89
CA PHE A 163 -15.32 28.01 -19.98
C PHE A 163 -15.39 26.96 -21.11
N LYS A 164 -14.65 25.83 -21.00
CA LYS A 164 -14.70 24.70 -21.93
C LYS A 164 -14.80 23.39 -21.13
N ARG A 165 -15.76 23.35 -20.20
CA ARG A 165 -16.00 22.15 -19.39
C ARG A 165 -16.48 21.02 -20.28
N GLN A 166 -15.68 19.99 -20.37
CA GLN A 166 -16.00 18.79 -21.13
C GLN A 166 -16.87 17.84 -20.31
N ASN A 167 -17.66 17.00 -20.97
CA ASN A 167 -18.30 15.87 -20.34
C ASN A 167 -17.25 14.89 -19.81
N ARG A 168 -17.56 14.12 -18.75
CA ARG A 168 -16.63 13.15 -18.13
C ARG A 168 -15.95 12.24 -19.15
N GLN A 169 -16.69 11.78 -20.15
CA GLN A 169 -16.21 10.88 -21.20
C GLN A 169 -15.10 11.49 -22.08
N ASN A 170 -15.07 12.82 -22.18
CA ASN A 170 -14.13 13.56 -23.02
C ASN A 170 -13.00 14.21 -22.21
N MET A 171 -12.97 13.98 -20.90
CA MET A 171 -11.87 14.44 -20.04
C MET A 171 -10.63 13.57 -20.22
N PRO A 172 -9.43 14.15 -20.19
CA PRO A 172 -8.21 13.34 -20.09
C PRO A 172 -8.30 12.38 -18.92
N GLN A 173 -7.79 11.15 -19.12
CA GLN A 173 -7.70 10.16 -18.06
C GLN A 173 -6.94 10.76 -16.87
N ALA A 174 -7.50 10.62 -15.67
CA ALA A 174 -6.88 11.05 -14.42
C ALA A 174 -6.81 9.86 -13.47
N LEU A 175 -5.59 9.46 -13.14
CA LEU A 175 -5.32 8.38 -12.21
C LEU A 175 -5.08 8.95 -10.82
N ILE A 176 -5.81 8.43 -9.83
CA ILE A 176 -5.59 8.80 -8.42
C ILE A 176 -4.85 7.66 -7.73
N GLU A 177 -3.67 7.97 -7.20
CA GLU A 177 -2.87 7.07 -6.38
C GLU A 177 -3.66 6.69 -5.11
N ASN A 178 -3.85 5.37 -4.88
CA ASN A 178 -4.71 4.87 -3.81
C ASN A 178 -3.95 4.30 -2.60
N GLY A 179 -2.64 4.52 -2.54
CA GLY A 179 -1.81 4.10 -1.41
C GLY A 179 -1.69 2.58 -1.19
N SER A 180 -2.33 1.76 -2.02
CA SER A 180 -2.51 0.34 -1.73
C SER A 180 -1.28 -0.52 -2.03
N ILE A 181 -0.73 -0.43 -3.24
CA ILE A 181 0.37 -1.29 -3.70
C ILE A 181 1.42 -0.44 -4.42
N TYR A 182 2.68 -0.57 -3.99
CA TYR A 182 3.82 -0.06 -4.74
C TYR A 182 4.78 -1.20 -5.02
N VAL A 183 5.25 -1.31 -6.26
CA VAL A 183 6.27 -2.28 -6.66
C VAL A 183 7.48 -1.49 -7.16
N THR A 184 8.63 -1.61 -6.49
CA THR A 184 9.76 -0.75 -6.79
C THR A 184 11.06 -1.54 -6.75
N LYS A 185 11.92 -1.35 -7.76
CA LYS A 185 13.29 -1.88 -7.72
C LYS A 185 14.06 -1.30 -6.54
N LYS A 186 14.75 -2.14 -5.79
CA LYS A 186 15.56 -1.73 -4.63
C LYS A 186 16.53 -0.59 -4.96
N LYS A 187 17.11 -0.59 -6.17
CA LYS A 187 18.01 0.46 -6.64
C LYS A 187 17.37 1.85 -6.61
N ILE A 188 16.06 1.96 -6.93
CA ILE A 188 15.33 3.23 -6.92
C ILE A 188 15.26 3.80 -5.50
N TYR A 189 14.91 2.98 -4.51
CA TYR A 189 14.96 3.43 -3.11
C TYR A 189 16.35 3.90 -2.68
N LYS A 190 17.41 3.19 -3.12
CA LYS A 190 18.79 3.54 -2.75
C LYS A 190 19.24 4.86 -3.39
N ILE A 191 18.88 5.09 -4.65
CA ILE A 191 19.30 6.28 -5.41
C ILE A 191 18.40 7.47 -5.12
N ASN A 192 17.09 7.32 -5.34
CA ASN A 192 16.14 8.43 -5.31
C ASN A 192 15.60 8.72 -3.90
N LYS A 193 15.85 7.83 -2.93
CA LYS A 193 15.25 7.89 -1.57
C LYS A 193 13.72 7.98 -1.61
N ASN A 194 13.10 7.42 -2.66
CA ASN A 194 11.67 7.49 -2.93
C ASN A 194 11.16 6.12 -3.42
N ARG A 195 9.86 5.87 -3.22
CA ARG A 195 9.17 4.68 -3.70
C ARG A 195 8.91 4.70 -5.21
N LEU A 196 8.95 5.87 -5.83
CA LEU A 196 8.75 6.06 -7.26
C LEU A 196 9.99 6.68 -7.88
N GLY A 197 10.29 6.27 -9.12
CA GLY A 197 11.39 6.77 -9.92
C GLY A 197 11.73 5.85 -11.08
N GLY A 198 12.60 6.33 -11.96
CA GLY A 198 12.94 5.64 -13.21
C GLY A 198 11.73 5.55 -14.13
N LYS A 199 11.58 4.44 -14.84
CA LYS A 199 10.38 4.16 -15.64
C LYS A 199 9.23 3.78 -14.72
N ILE A 200 8.25 4.68 -14.58
CA ILE A 200 7.08 4.51 -13.71
C ILE A 200 5.94 3.87 -14.52
N SER A 201 5.29 2.88 -13.93
CA SER A 201 4.05 2.27 -14.44
C SER A 201 2.95 2.37 -13.38
N GLU A 202 1.72 2.10 -13.78
CA GLU A 202 0.53 2.10 -12.93
C GLU A 202 -0.11 0.71 -12.88
N TYR A 203 -0.90 0.45 -11.84
CA TYR A 203 -1.83 -0.67 -11.77
C TYR A 203 -3.21 -0.16 -11.36
N ILE A 204 -4.14 -0.18 -12.29
CA ILE A 204 -5.51 0.29 -12.07
C ILE A 204 -6.27 -0.76 -11.27
N MET A 205 -6.76 -0.36 -10.10
CA MET A 205 -7.61 -1.13 -9.21
C MET A 205 -9.07 -0.67 -9.32
N GLU A 206 -9.97 -1.41 -8.70
CA GLU A 206 -11.37 -1.01 -8.60
C GLU A 206 -11.55 0.30 -7.82
N ASN A 207 -12.54 1.10 -8.20
CA ASN A 207 -12.73 2.45 -7.65
C ASN A 207 -12.89 2.49 -6.13
N TYR A 208 -13.48 1.45 -5.52
CA TYR A 208 -13.59 1.39 -4.06
C TYR A 208 -12.23 1.28 -3.34
N SER A 209 -11.17 0.91 -4.03
CA SER A 209 -9.82 0.79 -3.45
C SER A 209 -9.16 2.14 -3.14
N VAL A 210 -9.77 3.28 -3.55
CA VAL A 210 -9.33 4.62 -3.16
C VAL A 210 -9.61 4.92 -1.69
N LEU A 211 -10.50 4.14 -1.08
CA LEU A 211 -10.88 4.33 0.32
C LEU A 211 -9.75 3.85 1.25
N GLU A 212 -9.40 4.70 2.20
CA GLU A 212 -8.39 4.45 3.23
C GLU A 212 -8.97 4.57 4.63
N VAL A 213 -8.39 3.83 5.57
CA VAL A 213 -8.78 3.91 6.99
C VAL A 213 -7.96 5.02 7.66
N ASP A 214 -8.53 6.21 7.80
CA ASP A 214 -7.87 7.35 8.43
C ASP A 214 -8.60 7.86 9.66
N LYS A 215 -9.93 7.95 9.64
CA LYS A 215 -10.77 8.47 10.72
C LYS A 215 -11.53 7.34 11.43
N LYS A 216 -12.03 7.63 12.64
CA LYS A 216 -12.82 6.65 13.41
C LYS A 216 -14.08 6.18 12.65
N SER A 217 -14.74 7.08 11.90
CA SER A 217 -15.89 6.74 11.04
C SER A 217 -15.57 5.68 10.01
N ASP A 218 -14.33 5.67 9.51
CA ASP A 218 -13.93 4.73 8.46
C ASP A 218 -13.94 3.28 8.98
N LEU A 219 -13.63 3.07 10.26
CA LEU A 219 -13.66 1.73 10.87
C LEU A 219 -15.05 1.08 10.74
N SER A 220 -16.11 1.84 11.01
CA SER A 220 -17.49 1.35 10.89
C SER A 220 -17.85 1.08 9.43
N PHE A 221 -17.46 1.98 8.52
CA PHE A 221 -17.67 1.84 7.09
C PHE A 221 -16.96 0.60 6.53
N PHE A 222 -15.68 0.43 6.86
CA PHE A 222 -14.91 -0.75 6.44
C PHE A 222 -15.43 -2.04 7.08
N SER A 223 -15.94 -1.98 8.32
CA SER A 223 -16.59 -3.14 8.94
C SER A 223 -17.83 -3.58 8.17
N ALA A 224 -18.59 -2.65 7.61
CA ALA A 224 -19.72 -2.97 6.74
C ALA A 224 -19.26 -3.55 5.40
N LEU A 225 -18.30 -2.92 4.72
CA LEU A 225 -17.77 -3.39 3.43
C LEU A 225 -17.10 -4.77 3.50
N LEU A 226 -16.47 -5.08 4.63
CA LEU A 226 -15.73 -6.33 4.82
C LEU A 226 -16.57 -7.43 5.48
N LYS A 227 -17.89 -7.25 5.62
CA LYS A 227 -18.78 -8.36 5.99
C LYS A 227 -18.61 -9.52 5.01
N PRO A 228 -18.75 -10.77 5.48
CA PRO A 228 -18.51 -11.96 4.65
C PRO A 228 -19.25 -11.95 3.31
N GLU A 229 -20.50 -11.48 3.29
CA GLU A 229 -21.39 -11.45 2.13
C GLU A 229 -20.81 -10.47 1.08
N ILE A 230 -20.56 -9.23 1.46
CA ILE A 230 -20.07 -8.16 0.59
C ILE A 230 -18.65 -8.48 0.11
N ARG A 231 -17.79 -8.90 1.03
CA ARG A 231 -16.41 -9.26 0.72
C ARG A 231 -16.30 -10.39 -0.31
N LYS A 232 -17.17 -11.39 -0.27
CA LYS A 232 -17.23 -12.48 -1.27
C LYS A 232 -17.55 -11.94 -2.66
N ILE A 233 -18.54 -11.03 -2.77
CA ILE A 233 -18.93 -10.41 -4.05
C ILE A 233 -17.73 -9.71 -4.69
N PHE A 234 -17.01 -8.92 -3.92
CA PHE A 234 -15.86 -8.16 -4.41
C PHE A 234 -14.54 -8.95 -4.43
N LYS A 235 -14.52 -10.20 -3.99
CA LYS A 235 -13.32 -11.07 -3.89
C LYS A 235 -12.19 -10.44 -3.05
N ILE A 236 -12.54 -9.66 -2.04
CA ILE A 236 -11.59 -9.02 -1.14
C ILE A 236 -11.00 -10.04 -0.17
N ILE A 237 -9.74 -9.86 0.15
CA ILE A 237 -8.96 -10.74 1.02
C ILE A 237 -9.53 -10.81 2.43
N ASN A 238 -9.54 -12.02 2.99
CA ASN A 238 -9.84 -12.28 4.40
C ASN A 238 -8.60 -12.75 5.14
N PRO A 239 -8.16 -12.04 6.19
CA PRO A 239 -7.01 -12.46 6.98
C PRO A 239 -7.25 -13.80 7.69
N LYS A 240 -6.16 -14.57 7.89
CA LYS A 240 -6.16 -15.81 8.67
C LYS A 240 -4.95 -15.81 9.60
N LYS A 241 -5.17 -16.10 10.89
CA LYS A 241 -4.06 -16.37 11.81
C LYS A 241 -3.35 -17.66 11.39
N ILE A 242 -2.05 -17.74 11.68
CA ILE A 242 -1.34 -19.00 11.65
C ILE A 242 -1.81 -19.80 12.87
N LYS A 243 -2.11 -21.06 12.65
CA LYS A 243 -2.41 -22.02 13.73
C LYS A 243 -1.14 -22.32 14.50
#